data_72cdac13b0a928286ae2938943ea4c94
#
_entry.id   72cdac13b0a928286ae2938943ea4c94
#
_cell.length_a   1.000
_cell.length_b   1.000
_cell.length_c   1.000
_cell.angle_alpha   90.00
_cell.angle_beta   90.00
_cell.angle_gamma   90.00
#
_symmetry.space_group_name_H-M   'P 1'
#
loop_
_entity.id
_entity.type
_entity.pdbx_description
1 polymer ?
#
loop_
_entity_poly.entity_id
_entity_poly.type
_entity_poly.pdbx_seq_one_letter_code
_entity_poly.pdbx_strand_id
1 'polypeptide(L)'
;ITLQVLPKTNVDKIPILAPGYGFSPMADGKVFQWAFNPPAGYWDGASMIIKYLLDGNPDNLKGKKIAFLHLDHPYGKEPIPLLEQLAQKYGFTFLPIPVGLKEMQNQSAQWLQIRRERPDYVIMWGWGAMNAGALTEAVKTKYPMDHFIGVWWSGSDDDLLPLGDQAKGYKSISWSAPQPDAPLMADIQKYVIDAGKTLMENPAVDKDKVFYQRGLVISMILVEGIKDAQAHFETKVINAEQLRWGLENLNMTEDRIKELGMEGIVSPFAMSCANHTGHSGGWMLEWDGAKFAKVSDHLQEDAAEIRPLIEEKAKEYAEANAPWPVNDSCTAN
;
A
#
# COMPACT_ATOMS: atom_id res chain seq x y z
N ILE A 1 -3.47 12.40 8.61
CA ILE A 1 -4.49 13.22 7.89
C ILE A 1 -5.78 12.41 7.78
N THR A 2 -5.81 11.22 7.14
CA THR A 2 -7.03 10.44 6.88
C THR A 2 -7.86 10.25 8.14
N LEU A 3 -7.30 9.72 9.22
CA LEU A 3 -7.99 9.54 10.51
C LEU A 3 -8.64 10.82 11.05
N GLN A 4 -8.03 11.96 10.79
CA GLN A 4 -8.52 13.26 11.27
C GLN A 4 -9.74 13.78 10.49
N VAL A 5 -9.92 13.33 9.25
CA VAL A 5 -11.03 13.75 8.39
C VAL A 5 -12.20 12.76 8.37
N LEU A 6 -12.01 11.52 8.86
CA LEU A 6 -13.07 10.50 8.87
C LEU A 6 -14.40 10.96 9.50
N PRO A 7 -14.41 11.64 10.66
CA PRO A 7 -15.67 12.14 11.21
C PRO A 7 -16.35 13.14 10.28
N LYS A 8 -15.56 13.94 9.56
CA LYS A 8 -16.07 14.96 8.65
C LYS A 8 -16.68 14.34 7.37
N THR A 9 -16.15 13.22 6.88
CA THR A 9 -16.70 12.55 5.70
C THR A 9 -18.15 12.10 5.91
N ASN A 10 -18.48 11.65 7.13
CA ASN A 10 -19.84 11.25 7.48
C ASN A 10 -20.79 12.47 7.58
N VAL A 11 -20.31 13.60 8.07
CA VAL A 11 -21.10 14.84 8.20
C VAL A 11 -21.36 15.46 6.83
N ASP A 12 -20.30 15.60 6.04
CA ASP A 12 -20.36 16.27 4.73
C ASP A 12 -20.90 15.33 3.64
N LYS A 13 -20.94 14.01 3.90
CA LYS A 13 -21.27 12.95 2.95
C LYS A 13 -20.47 13.05 1.65
N ILE A 14 -19.16 13.24 1.77
CA ILE A 14 -18.24 13.33 0.65
C ILE A 14 -17.27 12.14 0.73
N PRO A 15 -17.18 11.30 -0.33
CA PRO A 15 -16.21 10.21 -0.36
C PRO A 15 -14.78 10.71 -0.27
N ILE A 16 -13.98 10.07 0.59
CA ILE A 16 -12.52 10.20 0.58
C ILE A 16 -11.93 8.95 -0.06
N LEU A 17 -11.09 9.15 -1.06
CA LEU A 17 -10.32 8.10 -1.70
C LEU A 17 -8.87 8.21 -1.24
N ALA A 18 -8.38 7.17 -0.55
CA ALA A 18 -7.04 7.10 0.01
C ALA A 18 -6.31 5.83 -0.45
N PRO A 19 -5.95 5.71 -1.75
CA PRO A 19 -5.47 4.48 -2.37
C PRO A 19 -4.17 3.97 -1.75
N GLY A 20 -4.18 2.73 -1.25
CA GLY A 20 -3.04 2.12 -0.57
C GLY A 20 -2.56 2.92 0.66
N TYR A 21 -3.46 3.71 1.25
CA TYR A 21 -3.17 4.67 2.30
C TYR A 21 -4.28 4.64 3.35
N GLY A 22 -4.09 5.33 4.45
CA GLY A 22 -5.16 5.54 5.42
C GLY A 22 -5.08 4.57 6.59
N PHE A 23 -6.16 3.87 6.85
CA PHE A 23 -6.39 3.05 8.03
C PHE A 23 -7.05 1.75 7.56
N SER A 24 -6.42 0.59 7.75
CA SER A 24 -6.91 -0.68 7.20
C SER A 24 -8.35 -1.01 7.57
N PRO A 25 -8.86 -0.71 8.79
CA PRO A 25 -10.27 -0.88 9.11
C PRO A 25 -11.25 -0.09 8.22
N MET A 26 -10.79 0.92 7.44
CA MET A 26 -11.62 1.60 6.44
C MET A 26 -12.12 0.66 5.33
N ALA A 27 -11.53 -0.53 5.21
CA ALA A 27 -12.03 -1.59 4.34
C ALA A 27 -13.45 -2.04 4.74
N ASP A 28 -13.87 -1.87 5.99
CA ASP A 28 -15.24 -2.13 6.41
C ASP A 28 -16.17 -0.96 6.06
N GLY A 29 -16.78 -1.03 4.89
CA GLY A 29 -17.69 0.01 4.41
C GLY A 29 -19.00 0.10 5.18
N LYS A 30 -19.37 -0.89 6.00
CA LYS A 30 -20.50 -0.78 6.94
C LYS A 30 -20.27 0.36 7.94
N VAL A 31 -19.04 0.45 8.44
CA VAL A 31 -18.63 1.45 9.42
C VAL A 31 -18.13 2.71 8.74
N PHE A 32 -17.29 2.57 7.71
CA PHE A 32 -16.63 3.70 7.03
C PHE A 32 -17.28 4.00 5.68
N GLN A 33 -18.59 4.31 5.69
CA GLN A 33 -19.43 4.46 4.49
C GLN A 33 -18.89 5.45 3.45
N TRP A 34 -18.04 6.39 3.84
CA TRP A 34 -17.54 7.48 2.99
C TRP A 34 -16.01 7.45 2.83
N ALA A 35 -15.37 6.37 3.22
CA ALA A 35 -13.91 6.27 3.13
C ALA A 35 -13.50 4.99 2.41
N PHE A 36 -12.61 5.13 1.42
CA PHE A 36 -12.16 4.07 0.52
C PHE A 36 -10.63 4.04 0.48
N ASN A 37 -10.03 2.86 0.55
CA ASN A 37 -8.58 2.67 0.48
C ASN A 37 -8.13 1.59 -0.51
N PRO A 38 -8.68 1.59 -1.76
CA PRO A 38 -8.28 0.63 -2.77
C PRO A 38 -6.84 0.88 -3.24
N PRO A 39 -6.22 -0.11 -3.90
CA PRO A 39 -6.68 -1.47 -4.08
C PRO A 39 -6.16 -2.41 -2.97
N ALA A 40 -5.41 -1.89 -1.98
CA ALA A 40 -4.86 -2.66 -0.86
C ALA A 40 -4.66 -1.79 0.38
N GLY A 41 -4.92 -2.33 1.56
CA GLY A 41 -4.64 -1.73 2.87
C GLY A 41 -3.27 -2.14 3.43
N TYR A 42 -2.85 -1.52 4.52
CA TYR A 42 -1.55 -1.81 5.13
C TYR A 42 -1.45 -3.22 5.70
N TRP A 43 -2.54 -3.79 6.19
CA TRP A 43 -2.55 -5.17 6.66
C TRP A 43 -2.43 -6.16 5.51
N ASP A 44 -2.96 -5.83 4.32
CA ASP A 44 -2.72 -6.62 3.11
C ASP A 44 -1.22 -6.67 2.82
N GLY A 45 -0.55 -5.50 2.81
CA GLY A 45 0.88 -5.41 2.59
C GLY A 45 1.70 -6.18 3.62
N ALA A 46 1.36 -6.06 4.91
CA ALA A 46 2.07 -6.77 5.97
C ALA A 46 1.92 -8.30 5.83
N SER A 47 0.70 -8.79 5.54
CA SER A 47 0.48 -10.22 5.33
C SER A 47 1.19 -10.75 4.09
N MET A 48 1.20 -9.98 3.00
CA MET A 48 1.93 -10.35 1.77
C MET A 48 3.44 -10.45 2.00
N ILE A 49 4.04 -9.54 2.80
CA ILE A 49 5.46 -9.63 3.17
C ILE A 49 5.73 -10.94 3.93
N ILE A 50 4.92 -11.26 4.95
CA ILE A 50 5.09 -12.50 5.72
C ILE A 50 4.89 -13.71 4.79
N LYS A 51 3.89 -13.70 3.92
CA LYS A 51 3.65 -14.80 2.96
C LYS A 51 4.82 -14.99 2.00
N TYR A 52 5.42 -13.90 1.51
CA TYR A 52 6.64 -13.95 0.71
C TYR A 52 7.81 -14.60 1.47
N LEU A 53 8.01 -14.23 2.73
CA LEU A 53 9.09 -14.79 3.57
C LEU A 53 8.84 -16.25 3.95
N LEU A 54 7.58 -16.68 4.00
CA LEU A 54 7.23 -18.10 4.21
C LEU A 54 7.58 -18.97 2.99
N ASP A 55 7.61 -18.42 1.80
CA ASP A 55 7.95 -19.12 0.54
C ASP A 55 7.25 -20.48 0.41
N GLY A 56 5.94 -20.49 0.67
CA GLY A 56 5.11 -21.69 0.63
C GLY A 56 5.31 -22.69 1.80
N ASN A 57 6.24 -22.44 2.71
CA ASN A 57 6.51 -23.30 3.86
C ASN A 57 6.24 -22.56 5.19
N PRO A 58 5.19 -22.91 5.94
CA PRO A 58 4.86 -22.26 7.22
C PRO A 58 5.98 -22.30 8.28
N ASP A 59 6.89 -23.25 8.19
CA ASP A 59 8.01 -23.38 9.15
C ASP A 59 9.22 -22.50 8.81
N ASN A 60 9.27 -21.84 7.64
CA ASN A 60 10.41 -21.04 7.23
C ASN A 60 10.75 -19.88 8.18
N LEU A 61 9.77 -19.35 8.88
CA LEU A 61 9.96 -18.27 9.85
C LEU A 61 10.12 -18.76 11.30
N LYS A 62 9.96 -20.04 11.57
CA LYS A 62 10.06 -20.59 12.91
C LYS A 62 11.45 -20.38 13.52
N GLY A 63 11.48 -19.69 14.66
CA GLY A 63 12.73 -19.31 15.34
C GLY A 63 13.51 -18.16 14.70
N LYS A 64 13.04 -17.59 13.57
CA LYS A 64 13.61 -16.39 12.97
C LYS A 64 13.28 -15.16 13.79
N LYS A 65 14.07 -14.09 13.62
CA LYS A 65 13.83 -12.78 14.21
C LYS A 65 13.55 -11.77 13.12
N ILE A 66 12.43 -11.06 13.23
CA ILE A 66 12.04 -9.98 12.31
C ILE A 66 12.01 -8.67 13.09
N ALA A 67 12.87 -7.73 12.71
CA ALA A 67 12.81 -6.36 13.22
C ALA A 67 11.83 -5.55 12.37
N PHE A 68 10.95 -4.81 13.01
CA PHE A 68 9.97 -3.94 12.38
C PHE A 68 10.35 -2.48 12.64
N LEU A 69 11.09 -1.89 11.72
CA LEU A 69 11.52 -0.49 11.76
C LEU A 69 10.39 0.40 11.28
N HIS A 70 9.74 1.10 12.19
CA HIS A 70 8.52 1.83 11.87
C HIS A 70 8.53 3.28 12.36
N LEU A 71 7.86 4.16 11.62
CA LEU A 71 7.65 5.52 12.09
C LEU A 71 6.84 5.50 13.38
N ASP A 72 7.28 6.23 14.41
CA ASP A 72 6.55 6.37 15.69
C ASP A 72 5.35 7.32 15.51
N HIS A 73 4.37 6.84 14.75
CA HIS A 73 3.15 7.52 14.36
C HIS A 73 2.05 6.49 14.13
N PRO A 74 0.76 6.81 14.24
CA PRO A 74 -0.34 5.87 13.94
C PRO A 74 -0.16 5.09 12.63
N TYR A 75 0.33 5.73 11.57
CA TYR A 75 0.68 5.08 10.31
C TYR A 75 1.69 3.94 10.49
N GLY A 76 2.82 4.21 11.14
CA GLY A 76 3.90 3.22 11.29
C GLY A 76 3.54 2.09 12.27
N LYS A 77 2.65 2.35 13.22
CA LYS A 77 2.20 1.39 14.22
C LYS A 77 1.06 0.48 13.75
N GLU A 78 0.39 0.88 12.68
CA GLU A 78 -0.83 0.20 12.25
C GLU A 78 -0.67 -1.30 11.99
N PRO A 79 0.42 -1.79 11.35
CA PRO A 79 0.59 -3.23 11.13
C PRO A 79 0.95 -4.06 12.37
N ILE A 80 1.31 -3.43 13.50
CA ILE A 80 1.81 -4.13 14.69
C ILE A 80 0.85 -5.23 15.17
N PRO A 81 -0.47 -4.99 15.35
CA PRO A 81 -1.36 -6.03 15.84
C PRO A 81 -1.39 -7.28 14.94
N LEU A 82 -1.42 -7.09 13.62
CA LEU A 82 -1.39 -8.19 12.67
C LEU A 82 -0.04 -8.92 12.70
N LEU A 83 1.08 -8.19 12.75
CA LEU A 83 2.42 -8.79 12.78
C LEU A 83 2.66 -9.58 14.08
N GLU A 84 2.13 -9.13 15.22
CA GLU A 84 2.15 -9.86 16.48
C GLU A 84 1.35 -11.18 16.38
N GLN A 85 0.16 -11.15 15.78
CA GLN A 85 -0.66 -12.33 15.53
C GLN A 85 0.07 -13.32 14.59
N LEU A 86 0.65 -12.85 13.50
CA LEU A 86 1.40 -13.67 12.56
C LEU A 86 2.71 -14.23 13.19
N ALA A 87 3.35 -13.47 14.08
CA ALA A 87 4.51 -13.93 14.83
C ALA A 87 4.16 -15.13 15.73
N GLN A 88 3.04 -15.09 16.41
CA GLN A 88 2.54 -16.21 17.21
C GLN A 88 2.21 -17.41 16.32
N LYS A 89 1.52 -17.18 15.20
CA LYS A 89 1.10 -18.23 14.25
C LYS A 89 2.28 -18.98 13.64
N TYR A 90 3.32 -18.25 13.20
CA TYR A 90 4.46 -18.81 12.47
C TYR A 90 5.74 -18.98 13.30
N GLY A 91 5.70 -18.65 14.59
CA GLY A 91 6.78 -18.91 15.55
C GLY A 91 8.05 -18.07 15.34
N PHE A 92 7.95 -16.85 14.77
CA PHE A 92 9.06 -15.91 14.70
C PHE A 92 9.05 -14.91 15.86
N THR A 93 10.23 -14.39 16.20
CA THR A 93 10.36 -13.29 17.17
C THR A 93 10.11 -11.97 16.47
N PHE A 94 9.09 -11.23 16.90
CA PHE A 94 8.77 -9.90 16.40
C PHE A 94 9.40 -8.82 17.27
N LEU A 95 10.16 -7.90 16.66
CA LEU A 95 10.90 -6.84 17.35
C LEU A 95 10.53 -5.47 16.77
N PRO A 96 9.54 -4.75 17.31
CA PRO A 96 9.25 -3.39 16.87
C PRO A 96 10.33 -2.41 17.31
N ILE A 97 10.78 -1.57 16.37
CA ILE A 97 11.82 -0.54 16.57
C ILE A 97 11.26 0.79 16.06
N PRO A 98 10.82 1.68 16.95
CA PRO A 98 10.25 2.96 16.57
C PRO A 98 11.33 3.95 16.12
N VAL A 99 10.98 4.76 15.10
CA VAL A 99 11.74 5.92 14.65
C VAL A 99 10.89 7.17 14.92
N GLY A 100 11.32 8.01 15.83
CA GLY A 100 10.63 9.28 16.12
C GLY A 100 10.69 10.26 14.95
N LEU A 101 9.70 11.15 14.86
CA LEU A 101 9.65 12.17 13.79
C LEU A 101 10.93 13.02 13.67
N LYS A 102 11.61 13.27 14.78
CA LYS A 102 12.87 14.02 14.81
C LYS A 102 14.09 13.18 14.43
N GLU A 103 13.94 11.87 14.42
CA GLU A 103 15.01 10.90 14.16
C GLU A 103 14.98 10.38 12.72
N MET A 104 13.99 10.77 11.91
CA MET A 104 13.78 10.25 10.56
C MET A 104 15.04 10.27 9.68
N GLN A 105 15.85 11.33 9.79
CA GLN A 105 17.11 11.48 9.03
C GLN A 105 18.33 10.90 9.75
N ASN A 106 18.25 10.65 11.05
CA ASN A 106 19.37 10.12 11.86
C ASN A 106 18.88 8.93 12.69
N GLN A 107 19.05 7.74 12.17
CA GLN A 107 18.58 6.49 12.75
C GLN A 107 19.72 5.63 13.30
N SER A 108 20.87 6.23 13.61
CA SER A 108 22.06 5.51 14.09
C SER A 108 21.76 4.66 15.33
N ALA A 109 20.91 5.15 16.25
CA ALA A 109 20.51 4.39 17.45
C ALA A 109 19.70 3.14 17.11
N GLN A 110 18.72 3.23 16.21
CA GLN A 110 17.90 2.13 15.74
C GLN A 110 18.76 1.08 15.01
N TRP A 111 19.66 1.52 14.14
CA TRP A 111 20.54 0.61 13.41
C TRP A 111 21.64 -0.01 14.29
N LEU A 112 22.06 0.66 15.37
CA LEU A 112 22.89 0.04 16.41
C LEU A 112 22.12 -1.07 17.14
N GLN A 113 20.84 -0.86 17.42
CA GLN A 113 19.97 -1.88 17.99
C GLN A 113 19.80 -3.06 17.03
N ILE A 114 19.47 -2.83 15.74
CA ILE A 114 19.38 -3.87 14.69
C ILE A 114 20.67 -4.70 14.64
N ARG A 115 21.83 -4.03 14.65
CA ARG A 115 23.12 -4.71 14.65
C ARG A 115 23.35 -5.59 15.88
N ARG A 116 22.89 -5.14 17.05
CA ARG A 116 23.00 -5.92 18.31
C ARG A 116 22.05 -7.11 18.30
N GLU A 117 20.81 -6.90 17.87
CA GLU A 117 19.75 -7.92 17.87
C GLU A 117 19.91 -8.96 16.76
N ARG A 118 20.64 -8.63 15.69
CA ARG A 118 20.91 -9.49 14.53
C ARG A 118 19.64 -10.16 13.98
N PRO A 119 18.62 -9.39 13.58
CA PRO A 119 17.42 -9.99 13.00
C PRO A 119 17.74 -10.65 11.66
N ASP A 120 16.99 -11.72 11.36
CA ASP A 120 17.06 -12.38 10.04
C ASP A 120 16.52 -11.47 8.94
N TYR A 121 15.49 -10.68 9.26
CA TYR A 121 14.89 -9.72 8.33
C TYR A 121 14.59 -8.39 9.03
N VAL A 122 14.65 -7.30 8.26
CA VAL A 122 14.12 -5.99 8.66
C VAL A 122 12.94 -5.65 7.75
N ILE A 123 11.79 -5.39 8.34
CA ILE A 123 10.64 -4.83 7.63
C ILE A 123 10.57 -3.35 7.97
N MET A 124 10.54 -2.46 6.96
CA MET A 124 10.44 -1.02 7.16
C MET A 124 9.04 -0.50 6.82
N TRP A 125 8.42 0.15 7.81
CA TRP A 125 7.19 0.90 7.63
C TRP A 125 7.49 2.39 7.75
N GLY A 126 8.22 2.88 6.75
CA GLY A 126 8.75 4.22 6.67
C GLY A 126 8.03 5.10 5.66
N TRP A 127 8.31 6.38 5.74
CA TRP A 127 7.80 7.40 4.85
C TRP A 127 8.75 8.59 4.76
N GLY A 128 8.90 9.16 3.56
CA GLY A 128 9.69 10.37 3.33
C GLY A 128 11.14 10.23 3.79
N ALA A 129 11.65 11.21 4.54
CA ALA A 129 13.05 11.24 4.99
C ALA A 129 13.47 10.03 5.84
N MET A 130 12.52 9.29 6.44
CA MET A 130 12.82 8.07 7.16
C MET A 130 13.39 6.98 6.24
N ASN A 131 12.90 6.88 5.01
CA ASN A 131 13.35 5.86 4.06
C ASN A 131 14.83 6.06 3.71
N ALA A 132 15.18 7.25 3.24
CA ALA A 132 16.57 7.58 2.88
C ALA A 132 17.52 7.43 4.08
N GLY A 133 17.09 7.82 5.28
CA GLY A 133 17.86 7.63 6.51
C GLY A 133 18.10 6.16 6.82
N ALA A 134 17.05 5.33 6.76
CA ALA A 134 17.14 3.89 7.02
C ALA A 134 18.03 3.17 6.01
N LEU A 135 17.83 3.44 4.72
CA LEU A 135 18.62 2.85 3.64
C LEU A 135 20.10 3.22 3.77
N THR A 136 20.40 4.49 4.07
CA THR A 136 21.77 4.95 4.27
C THR A 136 22.44 4.25 5.46
N GLU A 137 21.76 4.10 6.58
CA GLU A 137 22.30 3.42 7.76
C GLU A 137 22.43 1.90 7.53
N ALA A 138 21.52 1.27 6.77
CA ALA A 138 21.65 -0.13 6.36
C ALA A 138 22.95 -0.36 5.58
N VAL A 139 23.22 0.48 4.58
CA VAL A 139 24.47 0.43 3.79
C VAL A 139 25.70 0.65 4.68
N LYS A 140 25.70 1.67 5.55
CA LYS A 140 26.81 1.95 6.48
C LYS A 140 27.10 0.79 7.43
N THR A 141 26.07 0.14 7.93
CA THR A 141 26.19 -1.00 8.84
C THR A 141 26.44 -2.32 8.13
N LYS A 142 26.47 -2.32 6.80
CA LYS A 142 26.60 -3.51 5.93
C LYS A 142 25.53 -4.56 6.21
N TYR A 143 24.29 -4.10 6.44
CA TYR A 143 23.15 -5.01 6.58
C TYR A 143 22.85 -5.64 5.19
N PRO A 144 22.53 -6.95 5.12
CA PRO A 144 22.17 -7.60 3.86
C PRO A 144 20.93 -6.96 3.26
N MET A 145 21.07 -6.27 2.12
CA MET A 145 19.97 -5.52 1.52
C MET A 145 18.84 -6.42 1.02
N ASP A 146 19.14 -7.66 0.64
CA ASP A 146 18.15 -8.68 0.25
C ASP A 146 17.28 -9.18 1.42
N HIS A 147 17.67 -8.88 2.67
CA HIS A 147 16.90 -9.13 3.89
C HIS A 147 16.17 -7.87 4.40
N PHE A 148 16.22 -6.77 3.65
CA PHE A 148 15.58 -5.51 4.01
C PHE A 148 14.38 -5.23 3.09
N ILE A 149 13.17 -5.18 3.65
CA ILE A 149 11.90 -5.12 2.92
C ILE A 149 11.11 -3.91 3.39
N GLY A 150 10.73 -3.02 2.47
CA GLY A 150 9.87 -1.87 2.75
C GLY A 150 8.40 -2.10 2.38
N VAL A 151 7.52 -1.32 2.99
CA VAL A 151 6.17 -1.12 2.47
C VAL A 151 6.22 -0.32 1.17
N TRP A 152 5.15 -0.29 0.39
CA TRP A 152 5.10 0.45 -0.88
C TRP A 152 5.47 1.94 -0.82
N TRP A 153 5.33 2.61 0.34
CA TRP A 153 5.80 3.99 0.54
C TRP A 153 7.31 4.10 0.80
N SER A 154 7.95 2.97 1.05
CA SER A 154 9.41 2.84 1.15
C SER A 154 10.03 2.21 -0.11
N GLY A 155 9.25 2.11 -1.21
CA GLY A 155 9.66 1.61 -2.52
C GLY A 155 9.70 2.72 -3.56
N SER A 156 10.34 3.85 -3.26
CA SER A 156 10.55 4.95 -4.19
C SER A 156 11.91 4.83 -4.86
N ASP A 157 11.93 4.94 -6.19
CA ASP A 157 13.19 5.01 -6.94
C ASP A 157 14.08 6.16 -6.44
N ASP A 158 13.48 7.30 -6.09
CA ASP A 158 14.21 8.50 -5.66
C ASP A 158 14.94 8.33 -4.31
N ASP A 159 14.45 7.44 -3.43
CA ASP A 159 15.11 7.12 -2.17
C ASP A 159 16.35 6.23 -2.38
N LEU A 160 16.42 5.46 -3.47
CA LEU A 160 17.44 4.45 -3.75
C LEU A 160 18.46 4.90 -4.79
N LEU A 161 18.08 5.75 -5.75
CA LEU A 161 18.98 6.28 -6.78
C LEU A 161 20.30 6.84 -6.21
N PRO A 162 20.34 7.60 -5.09
CA PRO A 162 21.58 8.10 -4.51
C PRO A 162 22.53 6.98 -4.00
N LEU A 163 22.00 5.80 -3.70
CA LEU A 163 22.76 4.65 -3.19
C LEU A 163 23.17 3.68 -4.30
N GLY A 164 22.42 3.65 -5.41
CA GLY A 164 22.70 2.82 -6.58
C GLY A 164 22.92 1.34 -6.20
N ASP A 165 24.05 0.78 -6.63
CA ASP A 165 24.44 -0.61 -6.38
C ASP A 165 24.60 -0.96 -4.89
N GLN A 166 24.83 0.02 -4.01
CA GLN A 166 24.98 -0.23 -2.58
C GLN A 166 23.67 -0.69 -1.94
N ALA A 167 22.52 -0.32 -2.55
CA ALA A 167 21.19 -0.72 -2.11
C ALA A 167 20.63 -1.92 -2.89
N LYS A 168 21.40 -2.50 -3.82
CA LYS A 168 20.96 -3.65 -4.62
C LYS A 168 20.50 -4.81 -3.74
N GLY A 169 19.34 -5.38 -4.09
CA GLY A 169 18.68 -6.44 -3.34
C GLY A 169 17.59 -5.93 -2.36
N TYR A 170 17.56 -4.63 -2.05
CA TYR A 170 16.47 -4.05 -1.26
C TYR A 170 15.11 -4.34 -1.91
N LYS A 171 14.15 -4.74 -1.10
CA LYS A 171 12.83 -5.13 -1.58
C LYS A 171 11.74 -4.18 -1.08
N SER A 172 10.64 -4.13 -1.82
CA SER A 172 9.42 -3.46 -1.39
C SER A 172 8.20 -4.25 -1.82
N ILE A 173 7.27 -4.49 -0.89
CA ILE A 173 5.94 -4.97 -1.28
C ILE A 173 5.19 -3.85 -2.00
N SER A 174 4.48 -4.17 -3.07
CA SER A 174 3.72 -3.17 -3.82
C SER A 174 2.49 -3.76 -4.48
N TRP A 175 1.36 -3.07 -4.36
CA TRP A 175 0.12 -3.38 -5.07
C TRP A 175 0.10 -2.87 -6.52
N SER A 176 1.11 -2.13 -6.93
CA SER A 176 1.34 -1.72 -8.31
C SER A 176 2.80 -1.98 -8.69
N ALA A 177 3.06 -2.35 -9.92
CA ALA A 177 4.41 -2.59 -10.38
C ALA A 177 4.72 -1.78 -11.65
N PRO A 178 5.95 -1.27 -11.83
CA PRO A 178 6.30 -0.53 -13.03
C PRO A 178 6.28 -1.44 -14.26
N GLN A 179 5.64 -0.96 -15.33
CA GLN A 179 5.57 -1.59 -16.64
C GLN A 179 5.84 -0.51 -17.72
N PRO A 180 7.11 -0.20 -18.00
CA PRO A 180 7.47 0.86 -18.95
C PRO A 180 6.90 0.63 -20.37
N ASP A 181 6.71 -0.63 -20.74
CA ASP A 181 6.22 -1.05 -22.05
C ASP A 181 4.70 -1.25 -22.11
N ALA A 182 3.96 -0.95 -21.04
CA ALA A 182 2.51 -1.06 -21.05
C ALA A 182 1.89 -0.10 -22.08
N PRO A 183 0.81 -0.49 -22.80
CA PRO A 183 0.17 0.36 -23.81
C PRO A 183 -0.20 1.75 -23.28
N LEU A 184 -0.65 1.87 -22.03
CA LEU A 184 -0.91 3.16 -21.37
C LEU A 184 0.31 4.08 -21.39
N MET A 185 1.54 3.54 -21.26
CA MET A 185 2.75 4.36 -21.25
C MET A 185 3.05 4.99 -22.61
N ALA A 186 2.66 4.33 -23.71
CA ALA A 186 2.73 4.91 -25.05
C ALA A 186 1.72 6.07 -25.21
N ASP A 187 0.52 5.95 -24.64
CA ASP A 187 -0.47 7.03 -24.62
C ASP A 187 0.01 8.22 -23.77
N ILE A 188 0.60 7.96 -22.60
CA ILE A 188 1.22 9.00 -21.78
C ILE A 188 2.33 9.72 -22.56
N GLN A 189 3.20 8.98 -23.26
CA GLN A 189 4.22 9.59 -24.10
C GLN A 189 3.60 10.51 -25.13
N LYS A 190 2.64 10.02 -25.89
CA LYS A 190 2.02 10.73 -27.01
C LYS A 190 1.16 11.94 -26.58
N TYR A 191 0.24 11.71 -25.64
CA TYR A 191 -0.82 12.69 -25.32
C TYR A 191 -0.49 13.63 -24.16
N VAL A 192 0.54 13.30 -23.37
CA VAL A 192 0.97 14.12 -22.23
C VAL A 192 2.36 14.69 -22.47
N ILE A 193 3.37 13.85 -22.71
CA ILE A 193 4.77 14.29 -22.80
C ILE A 193 5.02 15.04 -24.12
N ASP A 194 4.79 14.40 -25.27
CA ASP A 194 5.02 14.99 -26.59
C ASP A 194 4.08 16.16 -26.85
N ALA A 195 2.92 16.17 -26.22
CA ALA A 195 1.98 17.30 -26.27
C ALA A 195 2.34 18.46 -25.33
N GLY A 196 3.45 18.38 -24.59
CA GLY A 196 3.91 19.44 -23.68
C GLY A 196 2.99 19.71 -22.48
N LYS A 197 2.22 18.70 -22.03
CA LYS A 197 1.25 18.81 -20.93
C LYS A 197 1.79 18.25 -19.60
N THR A 198 3.08 17.95 -19.53
CA THR A 198 3.70 17.43 -18.31
C THR A 198 4.46 18.52 -17.58
N LEU A 199 4.52 18.38 -16.23
CA LEU A 199 5.39 19.17 -15.35
C LEU A 199 6.57 18.36 -14.82
N MET A 200 6.78 17.13 -15.31
CA MET A 200 7.94 16.30 -14.93
C MET A 200 9.23 17.01 -15.37
N GLU A 201 10.24 16.96 -14.50
CA GLU A 201 11.57 17.53 -14.80
C GLU A 201 12.31 16.69 -15.85
N ASN A 202 12.23 15.37 -15.73
CA ASN A 202 12.82 14.42 -16.67
C ASN A 202 11.78 13.36 -17.14
N PRO A 203 10.86 13.73 -18.06
CA PRO A 203 9.75 12.86 -18.44
C PRO A 203 10.17 11.48 -18.99
N ALA A 204 11.34 11.41 -19.65
CA ALA A 204 11.86 10.16 -20.21
C ALA A 204 12.18 9.10 -19.14
N VAL A 205 12.51 9.54 -17.93
CA VAL A 205 12.86 8.67 -16.79
C VAL A 205 11.71 8.61 -15.80
N ASP A 206 11.13 9.77 -15.46
CA ASP A 206 10.16 9.87 -14.37
C ASP A 206 8.88 9.10 -14.62
N LYS A 207 8.45 8.96 -15.89
CA LYS A 207 7.26 8.18 -16.25
C LYS A 207 7.38 6.69 -15.92
N ASP A 208 8.60 6.16 -15.86
CA ASP A 208 8.87 4.76 -15.63
C ASP A 208 9.05 4.42 -14.14
N LYS A 209 9.10 5.44 -13.27
CA LYS A 209 9.21 5.28 -11.82
C LYS A 209 7.96 4.67 -11.20
N VAL A 210 8.15 3.89 -10.15
CA VAL A 210 7.07 3.20 -9.41
C VAL A 210 5.96 4.17 -9.01
N PHE A 211 6.31 5.32 -8.44
CA PHE A 211 5.30 6.25 -7.91
C PHE A 211 4.51 6.98 -9.00
N TYR A 212 5.11 7.24 -10.15
CA TYR A 212 4.37 7.81 -11.27
C TYR A 212 3.29 6.84 -11.77
N GLN A 213 3.66 5.59 -12.04
CA GLN A 213 2.71 4.58 -12.52
C GLN A 213 1.65 4.24 -11.46
N ARG A 214 2.01 4.26 -10.18
CA ARG A 214 1.03 4.18 -9.08
C ARG A 214 0.02 5.32 -9.13
N GLY A 215 0.46 6.54 -9.41
CA GLY A 215 -0.41 7.69 -9.62
C GLY A 215 -1.42 7.50 -10.76
N LEU A 216 -1.03 6.80 -11.83
CA LEU A 216 -1.95 6.44 -12.92
C LEU A 216 -3.04 5.46 -12.44
N VAL A 217 -2.67 4.43 -11.65
CA VAL A 217 -3.67 3.52 -11.05
C VAL A 217 -4.65 4.26 -10.15
N ILE A 218 -4.16 5.15 -9.31
CA ILE A 218 -4.99 5.96 -8.40
C ILE A 218 -6.00 6.80 -9.22
N SER A 219 -5.52 7.44 -10.28
CA SER A 219 -6.36 8.25 -11.17
C SER A 219 -7.40 7.39 -11.90
N MET A 220 -7.00 6.21 -12.35
CA MET A 220 -7.90 5.24 -13.00
C MET A 220 -9.04 4.83 -12.06
N ILE A 221 -8.76 4.45 -10.81
CA ILE A 221 -9.77 4.07 -9.83
C ILE A 221 -10.85 5.14 -9.70
N LEU A 222 -10.45 6.40 -9.56
CA LEU A 222 -11.39 7.51 -9.45
C LEU A 222 -12.20 7.70 -10.74
N VAL A 223 -11.55 7.67 -11.90
CA VAL A 223 -12.21 7.91 -13.20
C VAL A 223 -13.19 6.78 -13.52
N GLU A 224 -12.83 5.52 -13.29
CA GLU A 224 -13.73 4.40 -13.53
C GLU A 224 -14.93 4.43 -12.57
N GLY A 225 -14.74 4.72 -11.28
CA GLY A 225 -15.86 4.91 -10.36
C GLY A 225 -16.81 6.05 -10.76
N ILE A 226 -16.27 7.15 -11.30
CA ILE A 226 -17.09 8.23 -11.86
C ILE A 226 -17.87 7.75 -13.09
N LYS A 227 -17.22 7.02 -14.02
CA LYS A 227 -17.85 6.51 -15.24
C LYS A 227 -18.97 5.51 -14.94
N ASP A 228 -18.74 4.62 -13.98
CA ASP A 228 -19.75 3.64 -13.54
C ASP A 228 -20.96 4.36 -12.95
N ALA A 229 -20.75 5.37 -12.11
CA ALA A 229 -21.83 6.19 -11.58
C ALA A 229 -22.58 6.95 -12.70
N GLN A 230 -21.86 7.58 -13.62
CA GLN A 230 -22.48 8.30 -14.75
C GLN A 230 -23.33 7.38 -15.63
N ALA A 231 -22.85 6.17 -15.90
CA ALA A 231 -23.57 5.17 -16.69
C ALA A 231 -24.82 4.67 -15.96
N HIS A 232 -24.72 4.35 -14.66
CA HIS A 232 -25.82 3.81 -13.88
C HIS A 232 -26.94 4.83 -13.67
N PHE A 233 -26.59 6.07 -13.35
CA PHE A 233 -27.58 7.15 -13.09
C PHE A 233 -27.96 7.94 -14.34
N GLU A 234 -27.48 7.56 -15.52
CA GLU A 234 -27.74 8.21 -16.81
C GLU A 234 -27.51 9.73 -16.78
N THR A 235 -26.44 10.18 -16.09
CA THR A 235 -26.14 11.61 -15.91
C THR A 235 -24.68 11.93 -16.15
N LYS A 236 -24.38 13.12 -16.67
CA LYS A 236 -23.01 13.59 -16.82
C LYS A 236 -22.46 14.25 -15.55
N VAL A 237 -23.32 14.74 -14.69
CA VAL A 237 -22.94 15.41 -13.44
C VAL A 237 -23.43 14.55 -12.29
N ILE A 238 -22.50 13.98 -11.55
CA ILE A 238 -22.78 13.13 -10.39
C ILE A 238 -22.64 13.93 -9.09
N ASN A 239 -23.39 13.55 -8.08
CA ASN A 239 -23.23 14.01 -6.71
C ASN A 239 -22.39 13.03 -5.89
N ALA A 240 -22.12 13.36 -4.63
CA ALA A 240 -21.27 12.56 -3.75
C ALA A 240 -21.84 11.16 -3.46
N GLU A 241 -23.18 11.01 -3.32
CA GLU A 241 -23.83 9.71 -3.11
C GLU A 241 -23.71 8.81 -4.35
N GLN A 242 -23.83 9.40 -5.54
CA GLN A 242 -23.63 8.69 -6.80
C GLN A 242 -22.16 8.28 -7.00
N LEU A 243 -21.21 9.13 -6.64
CA LEU A 243 -19.79 8.76 -6.65
C LEU A 243 -19.50 7.61 -5.66
N ARG A 244 -20.07 7.68 -4.45
CA ARG A 244 -19.97 6.58 -3.49
C ARG A 244 -20.50 5.29 -4.09
N TRP A 245 -21.67 5.30 -4.72
CA TRP A 245 -22.21 4.14 -5.41
C TRP A 245 -21.26 3.61 -6.49
N GLY A 246 -20.68 4.47 -7.32
CA GLY A 246 -19.73 4.08 -8.35
C GLY A 246 -18.47 3.42 -7.78
N LEU A 247 -17.95 3.92 -6.67
CA LEU A 247 -16.82 3.29 -5.98
C LEU A 247 -17.20 1.95 -5.34
N GLU A 248 -18.36 1.84 -4.68
CA GLU A 248 -18.85 0.59 -4.07
C GLU A 248 -19.19 -0.50 -5.10
N ASN A 249 -19.36 -0.15 -6.37
CA ASN A 249 -19.67 -1.09 -7.45
C ASN A 249 -18.53 -1.25 -8.47
N LEU A 250 -17.38 -0.64 -8.19
CA LEU A 250 -16.22 -0.71 -9.08
C LEU A 250 -15.69 -2.14 -9.16
N ASN A 251 -15.66 -2.68 -10.39
CA ASN A 251 -15.14 -4.01 -10.69
C ASN A 251 -14.08 -3.91 -11.80
N MET A 252 -12.83 -3.86 -11.39
CA MET A 252 -11.67 -3.83 -12.27
C MET A 252 -11.27 -5.26 -12.68
N THR A 253 -11.97 -5.79 -13.69
CA THR A 253 -11.66 -7.10 -14.26
C THR A 253 -10.35 -7.09 -15.03
N GLU A 254 -9.77 -8.26 -15.28
CA GLU A 254 -8.59 -8.43 -16.13
C GLU A 254 -8.79 -7.82 -17.52
N ASP A 255 -9.94 -8.08 -18.14
CA ASP A 255 -10.30 -7.51 -19.45
C ASP A 255 -10.33 -5.98 -19.39
N ARG A 256 -10.93 -5.39 -18.32
CA ARG A 256 -10.98 -3.94 -18.18
C ARG A 256 -9.59 -3.31 -17.98
N ILE A 257 -8.75 -3.92 -17.17
CA ILE A 257 -7.36 -3.48 -16.97
C ILE A 257 -6.60 -3.53 -18.30
N LYS A 258 -6.80 -4.58 -19.08
CA LYS A 258 -6.19 -4.74 -20.42
C LYS A 258 -6.70 -3.70 -21.42
N GLU A 259 -8.01 -3.44 -21.47
CA GLU A 259 -8.60 -2.36 -22.28
C GLU A 259 -8.01 -0.99 -21.98
N LEU A 260 -7.69 -0.74 -20.71
CA LEU A 260 -7.04 0.49 -20.24
C LEU A 260 -5.53 0.51 -20.48
N GLY A 261 -4.96 -0.56 -21.03
CA GLY A 261 -3.53 -0.68 -21.29
C GLY A 261 -2.67 -0.77 -20.03
N MET A 262 -3.26 -1.21 -18.90
CA MET A 262 -2.62 -1.26 -17.58
C MET A 262 -2.24 -2.68 -17.13
N GLU A 263 -2.21 -3.64 -18.05
CA GLU A 263 -1.84 -5.03 -17.78
C GLU A 263 -0.45 -5.11 -17.12
N GLY A 264 -0.39 -5.83 -15.99
CA GLY A 264 0.82 -5.98 -15.20
C GLY A 264 1.18 -4.77 -14.31
N ILE A 265 0.52 -3.60 -14.43
CA ILE A 265 0.70 -2.47 -13.52
C ILE A 265 -0.09 -2.70 -12.23
N VAL A 266 -1.31 -3.21 -12.34
CA VAL A 266 -2.20 -3.53 -11.21
C VAL A 266 -2.92 -4.85 -11.48
N SER A 267 -3.28 -5.58 -10.43
CA SER A 267 -4.10 -6.79 -10.53
C SER A 267 -5.59 -6.47 -10.50
N PRO A 268 -6.46 -7.39 -10.98
CA PRO A 268 -7.90 -7.27 -10.82
C PRO A 268 -8.31 -7.09 -9.36
N PHE A 269 -9.34 -6.28 -9.13
CA PHE A 269 -9.95 -6.08 -7.82
C PHE A 269 -11.38 -5.59 -7.97
N ALA A 270 -12.20 -5.81 -6.95
CA ALA A 270 -13.56 -5.31 -6.93
C ALA A 270 -13.89 -4.75 -5.55
N MET A 271 -14.50 -3.58 -5.51
CA MET A 271 -15.04 -3.00 -4.28
C MET A 271 -16.52 -3.33 -4.13
N SER A 272 -16.99 -3.29 -2.92
CA SER A 272 -18.41 -3.43 -2.59
C SER A 272 -18.74 -2.56 -1.39
N CYS A 273 -20.04 -2.39 -1.10
CA CYS A 273 -20.48 -1.72 0.10
C CYS A 273 -19.80 -2.28 1.38
N ALA A 274 -19.57 -3.58 1.47
CA ALA A 274 -18.93 -4.21 2.63
C ALA A 274 -17.39 -4.21 2.56
N ASN A 275 -16.79 -3.90 1.39
CA ASN A 275 -15.36 -3.96 1.18
C ASN A 275 -14.88 -2.76 0.33
N HIS A 276 -14.39 -1.73 0.99
CA HIS A 276 -13.92 -0.49 0.38
C HIS A 276 -12.42 -0.53 -0.02
N THR A 277 -11.78 -1.69 0.08
CA THR A 277 -10.37 -1.89 -0.34
C THR A 277 -10.26 -2.65 -1.65
N GLY A 278 -11.04 -3.72 -1.83
CA GLY A 278 -11.02 -4.57 -3.03
C GLY A 278 -9.96 -5.66 -3.00
N HIS A 279 -8.89 -5.53 -2.22
CA HIS A 279 -7.84 -6.54 -1.99
C HIS A 279 -7.23 -7.11 -3.28
N SER A 280 -6.51 -6.27 -4.03
CA SER A 280 -5.89 -6.65 -5.31
C SER A 280 -4.70 -7.60 -5.17
N GLY A 281 -4.18 -7.81 -3.96
CA GLY A 281 -2.84 -8.40 -3.80
C GLY A 281 -1.72 -7.50 -4.32
N GLY A 282 -0.59 -8.09 -4.68
CA GLY A 282 0.56 -7.33 -5.19
C GLY A 282 1.77 -8.17 -5.51
N TRP A 283 2.92 -7.55 -5.60
CA TRP A 283 4.20 -8.19 -5.92
C TRP A 283 5.30 -7.71 -5.00
N MET A 284 6.29 -8.57 -4.77
CA MET A 284 7.58 -8.11 -4.26
C MET A 284 8.37 -7.49 -5.40
N LEU A 285 8.80 -6.25 -5.21
CA LEU A 285 9.73 -5.55 -6.07
C LEU A 285 11.13 -5.59 -5.45
N GLU A 286 12.16 -5.66 -6.28
CA GLU A 286 13.56 -5.61 -5.85
C GLU A 286 14.31 -4.52 -6.61
N TRP A 287 15.16 -3.78 -5.92
CA TRP A 287 16.06 -2.79 -6.49
C TRP A 287 17.29 -3.47 -7.10
N ASP A 288 17.50 -3.28 -8.40
CA ASP A 288 18.60 -3.89 -9.15
C ASP A 288 19.90 -3.06 -9.16
N GLY A 289 19.88 -1.90 -8.53
CA GLY A 289 20.94 -0.89 -8.54
C GLY A 289 20.57 0.38 -9.33
N ALA A 290 19.52 0.32 -10.16
CA ALA A 290 19.06 1.42 -11.02
C ALA A 290 17.55 1.62 -11.04
N LYS A 291 16.76 0.56 -10.86
CA LYS A 291 15.29 0.56 -10.90
C LYS A 291 14.71 -0.61 -10.12
N PHE A 292 13.43 -0.52 -9.82
CA PHE A 292 12.66 -1.65 -9.29
C PHE A 292 12.18 -2.60 -10.38
N ALA A 293 12.23 -3.91 -10.10
CA ALA A 293 11.68 -4.97 -10.93
C ALA A 293 10.89 -5.96 -10.07
N LYS A 294 9.88 -6.62 -10.65
CA LYS A 294 9.16 -7.72 -9.99
C LYS A 294 10.10 -8.91 -9.78
N VAL A 295 10.09 -9.47 -8.57
CA VAL A 295 10.87 -10.66 -8.20
C VAL A 295 10.02 -11.76 -7.57
N SER A 296 8.71 -11.61 -7.54
CA SER A 296 7.78 -12.64 -7.11
C SER A 296 6.66 -12.84 -8.13
N ASP A 297 6.01 -13.99 -8.05
CA ASP A 297 4.67 -14.20 -8.56
C ASP A 297 3.70 -13.24 -7.83
N HIS A 298 2.47 -13.16 -8.31
CA HIS A 298 1.44 -12.39 -7.63
C HIS A 298 1.17 -12.96 -6.23
N LEU A 299 1.25 -12.09 -5.23
CA LEU A 299 1.00 -12.41 -3.82
C LEU A 299 -0.40 -11.91 -3.47
N GLN A 300 -1.23 -12.83 -3.00
CA GLN A 300 -2.53 -12.47 -2.44
C GLN A 300 -2.39 -12.35 -0.92
N GLU A 301 -3.04 -11.35 -0.32
CA GLU A 301 -3.10 -11.18 1.13
C GLU A 301 -3.76 -12.38 1.84
N ASP A 302 -3.62 -12.47 3.15
CA ASP A 302 -4.29 -13.48 3.98
C ASP A 302 -5.63 -12.91 4.50
N ALA A 303 -6.65 -12.98 3.64
CA ALA A 303 -7.98 -12.45 3.97
C ALA A 303 -8.60 -13.08 5.23
N ALA A 304 -8.29 -14.35 5.52
CA ALA A 304 -8.80 -15.05 6.69
C ALA A 304 -8.24 -14.47 8.01
N GLU A 305 -7.01 -13.98 7.99
CA GLU A 305 -6.38 -13.32 9.15
C GLU A 305 -6.78 -11.84 9.26
N ILE A 306 -6.96 -11.17 8.13
CA ILE A 306 -7.15 -9.73 8.08
C ILE A 306 -8.60 -9.34 8.33
N ARG A 307 -9.57 -10.04 7.73
CA ARG A 307 -10.98 -9.63 7.77
C ARG A 307 -11.55 -9.56 9.19
N PRO A 308 -11.34 -10.55 10.09
CA PRO A 308 -11.81 -10.47 11.47
C PRO A 308 -11.21 -9.27 12.22
N LEU A 309 -9.94 -8.97 11.98
CA LEU A 309 -9.26 -7.84 12.62
C LEU A 309 -9.79 -6.50 12.09
N ILE A 310 -10.10 -6.39 10.79
CA ILE A 310 -10.75 -5.21 10.20
C ILE A 310 -12.08 -4.94 10.89
N GLU A 311 -12.94 -5.95 11.01
CA GLU A 311 -14.28 -5.83 11.62
C GLU A 311 -14.20 -5.47 13.10
N GLU A 312 -13.28 -6.09 13.85
CA GLU A 312 -13.04 -5.77 15.27
C GLU A 312 -12.63 -4.29 15.43
N LYS A 313 -11.62 -3.85 14.67
CA LYS A 313 -11.08 -2.48 14.81
C LYS A 313 -12.01 -1.41 14.22
N ALA A 314 -12.80 -1.74 13.22
CA ALA A 314 -13.86 -0.86 12.73
C ALA A 314 -14.94 -0.64 13.79
N LYS A 315 -15.37 -1.72 14.45
CA LYS A 315 -16.32 -1.66 15.56
C LYS A 315 -15.78 -0.84 16.74
N GLU A 316 -14.54 -1.11 17.18
CA GLU A 316 -13.89 -0.32 18.24
C GLU A 316 -13.85 1.19 17.89
N TYR A 317 -13.53 1.51 16.62
CA TYR A 317 -13.52 2.89 16.17
C TYR A 317 -14.92 3.53 16.25
N ALA A 318 -15.96 2.84 15.80
CA ALA A 318 -17.35 3.33 15.88
C ALA A 318 -17.79 3.56 17.33
N GLU A 319 -17.47 2.65 18.24
CA GLU A 319 -17.78 2.76 19.67
C GLU A 319 -17.04 3.95 20.32
N ALA A 320 -15.76 4.13 20.00
CA ALA A 320 -14.95 5.22 20.54
C ALA A 320 -15.34 6.62 20.02
N ASN A 321 -16.03 6.67 18.88
CA ASN A 321 -16.49 7.91 18.25
C ASN A 321 -18.02 8.06 18.23
N ALA A 322 -18.72 7.41 19.13
CA ALA A 322 -20.19 7.43 19.18
C ALA A 322 -20.76 8.87 19.38
N PRO A 323 -21.89 9.21 18.70
CA PRO A 323 -22.65 8.36 17.79
C PRO A 323 -21.98 8.27 16.39
N TRP A 324 -21.67 7.06 15.96
CA TRP A 324 -21.10 6.77 14.64
C TRP A 324 -22.13 6.01 13.79
N PRO A 325 -22.48 6.48 12.57
CA PRO A 325 -23.47 5.81 11.73
C PRO A 325 -22.89 4.52 11.14
N VAL A 326 -23.59 3.41 11.36
CA VAL A 326 -23.27 2.10 10.79
C VAL A 326 -24.36 1.70 9.80
N ASN A 327 -23.97 1.15 8.65
CA ASN A 327 -24.90 0.67 7.62
C ASN A 327 -25.07 -0.85 7.70
N ASP A 328 -26.03 -1.32 8.48
CA ASP A 328 -26.30 -2.74 8.66
C ASP A 328 -26.88 -3.43 7.41
N SER A 329 -27.34 -2.66 6.42
CA SER A 329 -27.83 -3.21 5.15
C SER A 329 -26.70 -3.62 4.18
N CYS A 330 -25.47 -3.23 4.47
CA CYS A 330 -24.29 -3.56 3.70
C CYS A 330 -23.90 -5.02 3.94
N THR A 331 -24.20 -5.90 3.00
CA THR A 331 -23.81 -7.31 3.06
C THR A 331 -22.57 -7.57 2.21
N ALA A 332 -21.70 -8.47 2.67
CA ALA A 332 -20.67 -9.04 1.80
C ALA A 332 -21.39 -9.87 0.72
N ASN A 333 -21.14 -9.55 -0.54
CA ASN A 333 -21.57 -10.34 -1.67
C ASN A 333 -20.74 -11.58 -1.79
#